data_4288269cc3ff8a0067e955ce593410b2
#
_entry.id   4288269cc3ff8a0067e955ce593410b2
#
_cell.length_a   1.000
_cell.length_b   1.000
_cell.length_c   1.000
_cell.angle_alpha   90.00
_cell.angle_beta   90.00
_cell.angle_gamma   90.00
#
_symmetry.space_group_name_H-M   'P 1'
#
loop_
_entity.id
_entity.type
_entity.pdbx_description
1 polymer ?
#
loop_
_entity_poly.entity_id
_entity_poly.type
_entity_poly.pdbx_seq_one_letter_code
_entity_poly.pdbx_strand_id
1 'polypeptide(L)'
;MPKLLTSVAIGVALFASSTVFAGERTITLAVQNMYCDACPFIVKNSLEAVPGVAKAIVSYKDKTAVVSYDDAKADVKALTTATTKAGYPSAPKT
;
A
#
# COMPACT_ATOMS: atom_id res chain seq x y z
N MET A 1 -14.50 -18.76 -45.53
CA MET A 1 -13.25 -18.65 -45.29
C MET A 1 -12.65 -17.63 -44.39
N PRO A 2 -12.54 -16.48 -44.79
CA PRO A 2 -11.85 -15.47 -43.98
C PRO A 2 -12.48 -15.11 -42.67
N LYS A 3 -13.63 -15.46 -42.43
CA LYS A 3 -14.28 -15.10 -41.23
C LYS A 3 -13.60 -15.50 -39.94
N LEU A 4 -13.01 -16.54 -39.93
CA LEU A 4 -12.47 -17.06 -38.71
C LEU A 4 -11.52 -16.19 -38.01
N LEU A 5 -10.79 -15.47 -38.68
CA LEU A 5 -9.77 -14.69 -38.08
C LEU A 5 -10.27 -13.73 -37.04
N THR A 6 -11.40 -13.23 -37.22
CA THR A 6 -11.88 -12.22 -36.30
C THR A 6 -11.89 -12.61 -34.87
N SER A 7 -12.29 -13.75 -34.58
CA SER A 7 -12.47 -14.12 -33.18
C SER A 7 -11.21 -14.06 -32.39
N VAL A 8 -10.15 -14.19 -33.01
CA VAL A 8 -8.89 -14.22 -32.30
C VAL A 8 -8.56 -12.94 -31.57
N ALA A 9 -8.75 -11.88 -32.21
CA ALA A 9 -8.36 -10.60 -31.66
C ALA A 9 -9.03 -10.28 -30.37
N ILE A 10 -10.22 -10.71 -30.24
CA ILE A 10 -10.99 -10.38 -29.08
C ILE A 10 -10.43 -10.84 -27.77
N GLY A 11 -10.01 -12.06 -27.70
CA GLY A 11 -9.55 -12.62 -26.46
C GLY A 11 -8.36 -11.90 -25.90
N VAL A 12 -7.55 -11.38 -26.73
CA VAL A 12 -6.33 -10.74 -26.30
C VAL A 12 -6.58 -9.51 -25.46
N ALA A 13 -7.50 -8.71 -25.85
CA ALA A 13 -7.73 -7.46 -25.16
C ALA A 13 -8.12 -7.65 -23.71
N LEU A 14 -8.81 -8.70 -23.41
CA LEU A 14 -9.31 -8.90 -22.07
C LEU A 14 -8.21 -9.18 -21.06
N PHE A 15 -7.20 -9.87 -21.45
CA PHE A 15 -6.15 -10.21 -20.51
C PHE A 15 -5.39 -9.01 -20.06
N ALA A 16 -5.16 -8.10 -20.92
CA ALA A 16 -4.39 -6.93 -20.57
C ALA A 16 -5.04 -6.16 -19.41
N SER A 17 -6.34 -6.10 -19.39
CA SER A 17 -6.99 -5.32 -18.35
C SER A 17 -6.96 -6.00 -16.99
N SER A 18 -6.98 -7.31 -16.94
CA SER A 18 -7.01 -7.96 -15.64
C SER A 18 -5.69 -7.84 -14.88
N THR A 19 -4.60 -7.67 -15.55
CA THR A 19 -3.32 -7.60 -14.86
C THR A 19 -3.11 -6.27 -14.15
N VAL A 20 -3.86 -5.26 -14.52
CA VAL A 20 -3.66 -3.93 -13.97
C VAL A 20 -3.92 -3.86 -12.48
N PHE A 21 -4.84 -4.64 -11.99
CA PHE A 21 -5.22 -4.55 -10.58
C PHE A 21 -4.43 -5.44 -9.65
N ALA A 22 -3.52 -6.22 -10.17
CA ALA A 22 -2.71 -7.08 -9.32
C ALA A 22 -1.69 -6.21 -8.60
N GLY A 23 -1.54 -6.40 -7.31
CA GLY A 23 -0.49 -5.75 -6.57
C GLY A 23 -0.92 -4.69 -5.59
N GLU A 24 -2.13 -4.15 -5.71
CA GLU A 24 -2.57 -3.16 -4.75
C GLU A 24 -3.04 -3.83 -3.46
N ARG A 25 -2.52 -3.35 -2.33
CA ARG A 25 -2.82 -3.90 -1.01
C ARG A 25 -3.13 -2.80 -0.02
N THR A 26 -3.89 -3.15 1.00
CA THR A 26 -4.16 -2.25 2.13
C THR A 26 -3.88 -3.00 3.41
N ILE A 27 -3.14 -2.39 4.32
CA ILE A 27 -2.81 -3.00 5.59
C ILE A 27 -3.00 -2.00 6.71
N THR A 28 -3.36 -2.49 7.89
CA THR A 28 -3.43 -1.67 9.09
C THR A 28 -2.25 -2.01 9.99
N LEU A 29 -1.51 -0.99 10.40
CA LEU A 29 -0.38 -1.14 11.30
C LEU A 29 -0.75 -0.59 12.67
N ALA A 30 -0.37 -1.29 13.72
CA ALA A 30 -0.40 -0.76 15.07
C ALA A 30 0.90 0.00 15.29
N VAL A 31 0.80 1.26 15.69
CA VAL A 31 1.96 2.15 15.77
C VAL A 31 2.20 2.54 17.22
N GLN A 32 3.45 2.42 17.65
CA GLN A 32 3.85 2.77 19.00
C GLN A 32 4.42 4.18 19.05
N ASN A 33 4.46 4.75 20.25
CA ASN A 33 5.12 6.03 20.52
C ASN A 33 4.42 7.27 19.97
N MET A 34 3.19 7.16 19.52
CA MET A 34 2.45 8.34 19.10
C MET A 34 1.81 9.02 20.31
N TYR A 35 2.56 9.88 20.97
CA TYR A 35 2.10 10.55 22.16
C TYR A 35 1.89 12.04 22.01
N CYS A 36 2.09 12.58 20.82
CA CYS A 36 1.98 14.00 20.57
C CYS A 36 1.07 14.28 19.38
N ASP A 37 0.55 15.50 19.32
CA ASP A 37 -0.38 15.87 18.25
C ASP A 37 0.26 15.85 16.88
N ALA A 38 1.56 16.10 16.80
CA ALA A 38 2.28 16.10 15.53
C ALA A 38 2.74 14.72 15.12
N CYS A 39 2.70 13.73 16.01
CA CYS A 39 3.21 12.41 15.73
C CYS A 39 2.53 11.73 14.54
N PRO A 40 1.20 11.82 14.40
CA PRO A 40 0.57 11.19 13.24
C PRO A 40 1.07 11.72 11.91
N PHE A 41 1.41 13.00 11.83
CA PHE A 41 1.94 13.57 10.60
C PHE A 41 3.32 13.02 10.26
N ILE A 42 4.13 12.79 11.29
CA ILE A 42 5.46 12.22 11.08
C ILE A 42 5.34 10.78 10.57
N VAL A 43 4.44 10.00 11.17
CA VAL A 43 4.21 8.63 10.75
C VAL A 43 3.68 8.60 9.32
N LYS A 44 2.72 9.46 9.01
CA LYS A 44 2.15 9.54 7.68
C LYS A 44 3.23 9.86 6.65
N ASN A 45 4.04 10.86 6.93
CA ASN A 45 5.08 11.29 6.00
C ASN A 45 6.13 10.18 5.79
N SER A 46 6.48 9.46 6.85
CA SER A 46 7.47 8.40 6.72
C SER A 46 6.92 7.24 5.89
N LEU A 47 5.64 6.93 6.01
CA LEU A 47 5.03 5.89 5.21
C LEU A 47 4.88 6.31 3.76
N GLU A 48 4.45 7.53 3.52
CA GLU A 48 4.26 8.02 2.16
C GLU A 48 5.56 8.22 1.41
N ALA A 49 6.67 8.28 2.12
CA ALA A 49 7.98 8.36 1.48
C ALA A 49 8.47 7.00 0.96
N VAL A 50 7.83 5.91 1.35
CA VAL A 50 8.24 4.59 0.88
C VAL A 50 7.78 4.42 -0.57
N PRO A 51 8.69 4.06 -1.48
CA PRO A 51 8.29 3.84 -2.87
C PRO A 51 7.21 2.76 -2.95
N GLY A 52 6.14 3.03 -3.68
CA GLY A 52 5.04 2.11 -3.81
C GLY A 52 3.86 2.41 -2.92
N VAL A 53 4.00 3.29 -1.94
CA VAL A 53 2.89 3.68 -1.07
C VAL A 53 2.04 4.72 -1.78
N ALA A 54 0.75 4.44 -1.91
CA ALA A 54 -0.19 5.36 -2.53
C ALA A 54 -0.72 6.36 -1.52
N LYS A 55 -1.00 5.89 -0.31
CA LYS A 55 -1.56 6.77 0.71
C LYS A 55 -1.47 6.11 2.09
N ALA A 56 -1.39 6.93 3.12
CA ALA A 56 -1.41 6.48 4.50
C ALA A 56 -2.39 7.33 5.30
N ILE A 57 -3.27 6.67 6.05
CA ILE A 57 -4.22 7.33 6.93
C ILE A 57 -3.86 6.94 8.35
N VAL A 58 -3.44 7.91 9.14
CA VAL A 58 -2.93 7.65 10.49
C VAL A 58 -3.93 8.19 11.51
N SER A 59 -4.29 7.34 12.47
CA SER A 59 -5.20 7.71 13.56
C SER A 59 -4.43 7.82 14.85
N TYR A 60 -4.40 9.03 15.42
CA TYR A 60 -3.77 9.25 16.70
C TYR A 60 -4.57 8.54 17.80
N LYS A 61 -5.89 8.62 17.71
CA LYS A 61 -6.76 8.02 18.70
C LYS A 61 -6.60 6.51 18.78
N ASP A 62 -6.55 5.86 17.63
CA ASP A 62 -6.47 4.41 17.58
C ASP A 62 -5.05 3.88 17.57
N LYS A 63 -4.08 4.76 17.42
CA LYS A 63 -2.67 4.39 17.32
C LYS A 63 -2.44 3.43 16.16
N THR A 64 -3.06 3.72 15.03
CA THR A 64 -2.97 2.88 13.84
C THR A 64 -2.65 3.70 12.61
N ALA A 65 -2.13 3.00 11.60
CA ALA A 65 -1.92 3.57 10.27
C ALA A 65 -2.47 2.59 9.25
N VAL A 66 -3.36 3.07 8.40
CA VAL A 66 -3.91 2.28 7.29
C VAL A 66 -3.16 2.71 6.05
N VAL A 67 -2.48 1.77 5.41
CA VAL A 67 -1.59 2.07 4.30
C VAL A 67 -2.04 1.31 3.06
N SER A 68 -2.20 2.06 1.96
CA SER A 68 -2.45 1.48 0.65
C SER A 68 -1.16 1.51 -0.15
N TYR A 69 -0.74 0.38 -0.66
CA TYR A 69 0.55 0.28 -1.33
C TYR A 69 0.52 -0.77 -2.43
N ASP A 70 1.50 -0.66 -3.33
CA ASP A 70 1.69 -1.60 -4.42
C ASP A 70 2.68 -2.66 -3.94
N ASP A 71 2.25 -3.91 -3.83
CA ASP A 71 3.10 -4.96 -3.27
C ASP A 71 4.20 -5.41 -4.23
N ALA A 72 4.19 -4.92 -5.46
CA ALA A 72 5.31 -5.12 -6.36
C ALA A 72 6.47 -4.19 -6.04
N LYS A 73 6.21 -3.10 -5.31
CA LYS A 73 7.22 -2.09 -5.00
C LYS A 73 7.54 -1.99 -3.52
N ALA A 74 6.61 -2.33 -2.66
CA ALA A 74 6.80 -2.23 -1.22
C ALA A 74 6.23 -3.45 -0.55
N ASP A 75 6.69 -3.73 0.66
CA ASP A 75 6.15 -4.80 1.47
C ASP A 75 5.95 -4.32 2.90
N VAL A 76 5.38 -5.16 3.73
CA VAL A 76 5.11 -4.81 5.12
C VAL A 76 6.39 -4.46 5.84
N LYS A 77 7.48 -5.15 5.56
CA LYS A 77 8.75 -4.89 6.22
C LYS A 77 9.26 -3.49 5.88
N ALA A 78 9.10 -3.05 4.64
CA ALA A 78 9.50 -1.70 4.26
C ALA A 78 8.69 -0.66 5.00
N LEU A 79 7.41 -0.90 5.20
CA LEU A 79 6.54 0.02 5.91
C LEU A 79 6.91 0.11 7.40
N THR A 80 7.08 -1.02 8.05
CA THR A 80 7.42 -1.02 9.47
C THR A 80 8.82 -0.46 9.70
N THR A 81 9.75 -0.72 8.78
CA THR A 81 11.09 -0.15 8.87
C THR A 81 11.04 1.37 8.78
N ALA A 82 10.21 1.90 7.88
CA ALA A 82 10.11 3.34 7.70
C ALA A 82 9.61 4.03 8.97
N THR A 83 8.56 3.49 9.60
CA THR A 83 8.05 4.10 10.82
C THR A 83 9.03 3.93 11.97
N THR A 84 9.70 2.80 12.05
CA THR A 84 10.67 2.55 13.11
C THR A 84 11.84 3.54 13.02
N LYS A 85 12.32 3.81 11.82
CA LYS A 85 13.39 4.78 11.64
C LYS A 85 12.98 6.18 12.04
N ALA A 86 11.71 6.49 11.91
CA ALA A 86 11.20 7.79 12.34
C ALA A 86 10.94 7.84 13.85
N GLY A 87 11.10 6.73 14.56
CA GLY A 87 10.91 6.67 15.99
C GLY A 87 9.58 6.04 16.42
N TYR A 88 8.86 5.44 15.47
CA TYR A 88 7.52 4.91 15.73
C TYR A 88 7.44 3.45 15.29
N PRO A 89 7.93 2.52 16.12
CA PRO A 89 7.83 1.10 15.76
C PRO A 89 6.39 0.70 15.46
N SER A 90 6.23 -0.13 14.47
CA SER A 90 4.88 -0.58 14.08
C SER A 90 4.90 -2.06 13.71
N ALA A 91 3.70 -2.64 13.72
CA ALA A 91 3.52 -4.04 13.36
C ALA A 91 2.12 -4.20 12.75
N PRO A 92 1.94 -5.20 11.89
CA PRO A 92 0.60 -5.44 11.34
C PRO A 92 -0.38 -5.73 12.44
N LYS A 93 -1.56 -5.14 12.34
CA LYS A 93 -2.64 -5.36 13.28
C LYS A 93 -3.61 -6.37 12.69
N THR A 94 -3.84 -7.43 13.40
CA THR A 94 -4.74 -8.50 12.94
C THR A 94 -6.12 -8.38 13.51
#